data_0e09c52800142f73fd58ef942f439274
#
_entry.id   0e09c52800142f73fd58ef942f439274
#
_cell.length_a   1.000
_cell.length_b   1.000
_cell.length_c   1.000
_cell.angle_alpha   90.00
_cell.angle_beta   90.00
_cell.angle_gamma   90.00
#
_symmetry.space_group_name_H-M   'P 1'
#
loop_
_entity.id
_entity.type
_entity.pdbx_description
1 polymer ?
#
loop_
_entity_poly.entity_id
_entity_poly.type
_entity_poly.pdbx_seq_one_letter_code
_entity_poly.pdbx_strand_id
1 'polypeptide(L)'
;MSCLFWFETTAKLIAIENNQDSVPTLAPGVSPTLGFQNWVVTVLSTTQVSYNVILLSLMFIYRLKFNSAIKGKSGSEFRLFTIALILGSKSEWWSFLQYIYIYNYTHYGGLTRLHSSGRQYLHQQDMG
;
A
#
# COMPACT_ATOMS: atom_id res chain seq x y z
N MET A 1 -3.15 -13.60 8.55
CA MET A 1 -2.90 -12.28 9.16
C MET A 1 -4.08 -11.33 9.04
N SER A 2 -4.63 -11.06 7.84
CA SER A 2 -5.72 -10.09 7.67
C SER A 2 -7.00 -10.43 8.46
N CYS A 3 -7.41 -11.70 8.50
CA CYS A 3 -8.59 -12.14 9.26
C CYS A 3 -8.39 -11.96 10.77
N LEU A 4 -7.22 -12.28 11.31
CA LEU A 4 -6.89 -12.08 12.71
C LEU A 4 -7.01 -10.59 13.09
N PHE A 5 -6.45 -9.71 12.29
CA PHE A 5 -6.53 -8.27 12.53
C PHE A 5 -7.93 -7.70 12.39
N TRP A 6 -8.75 -8.26 11.49
CA TRP A 6 -10.07 -7.73 11.22
C TRP A 6 -11.12 -8.15 12.24
N PHE A 7 -11.12 -9.42 12.64
CA PHE A 7 -12.16 -9.98 13.49
C PHE A 7 -11.84 -9.95 14.99
N GLU A 8 -10.56 -9.84 15.38
CA GLU A 8 -10.18 -9.76 16.78
C GLU A 8 -10.11 -8.34 17.33
N THR A 9 -10.34 -8.21 18.63
CA THR A 9 -10.19 -6.93 19.33
C THR A 9 -8.71 -6.58 19.47
N THR A 10 -8.41 -5.27 19.47
CA THR A 10 -7.03 -4.78 19.60
C THR A 10 -6.37 -5.26 20.90
N ALA A 11 -7.11 -5.32 22.00
CA ALA A 11 -6.61 -5.81 23.29
C ALA A 11 -6.15 -7.27 23.22
N LYS A 12 -6.90 -8.14 22.52
CA LYS A 12 -6.53 -9.54 22.33
C LYS A 12 -5.29 -9.70 21.42
N LEU A 13 -5.18 -8.87 20.38
CA LEU A 13 -4.02 -8.88 19.49
C LEU A 13 -2.74 -8.50 20.25
N ILE A 14 -2.79 -7.49 21.12
CA ILE A 14 -1.66 -7.09 21.96
C ILE A 14 -1.30 -8.21 22.96
N ALA A 15 -2.28 -8.88 23.53
CA ALA A 15 -2.04 -10.00 24.45
C ALA A 15 -1.35 -11.19 23.76
N ILE A 16 -1.71 -11.48 22.51
CA ILE A 16 -1.06 -12.53 21.69
C ILE A 16 0.39 -12.13 21.36
N GLU A 17 0.62 -10.88 20.98
CA GLU A 17 1.94 -10.37 20.64
C GLU A 17 2.91 -10.41 21.83
N ASN A 18 2.42 -10.15 23.04
CA ASN A 18 3.21 -10.15 24.26
C ASN A 18 3.45 -11.57 24.85
N ASN A 19 3.11 -12.65 24.15
CA ASN A 19 3.32 -14.04 24.59
C ASN A 19 2.82 -14.33 26.01
N GLN A 20 1.68 -13.74 26.41
CA GLN A 20 1.09 -14.05 27.70
C GLN A 20 0.55 -15.49 27.70
N ASP A 21 0.89 -16.25 28.75
CA ASP A 21 0.63 -17.71 28.91
C ASP A 21 -0.85 -18.14 28.83
N SER A 22 -1.78 -17.21 28.82
CA SER A 22 -3.20 -17.45 28.57
C SER A 22 -3.60 -16.96 27.19
N VAL A 23 -3.59 -17.84 26.20
CA VAL A 23 -4.14 -17.52 24.88
C VAL A 23 -5.65 -17.32 25.02
N PRO A 24 -6.18 -16.11 24.89
CA PRO A 24 -7.61 -15.90 24.95
C PRO A 24 -8.30 -16.61 23.81
N THR A 25 -9.50 -17.14 24.06
CA THR A 25 -10.31 -17.78 23.02
C THR A 25 -10.51 -16.82 21.84
N LEU A 26 -10.06 -17.20 20.66
CA LEU A 26 -10.20 -16.39 19.46
C LEU A 26 -11.67 -16.31 19.03
N ALA A 27 -12.07 -15.16 18.47
CA ALA A 27 -13.41 -14.96 17.95
C ALA A 27 -13.72 -15.93 16.79
N PRO A 28 -14.98 -16.37 16.62
CA PRO A 28 -15.37 -17.16 15.45
C PRO A 28 -15.13 -16.36 14.17
N GLY A 29 -14.54 -16.99 13.15
CA GLY A 29 -14.21 -16.35 11.87
C GLY A 29 -12.81 -15.75 11.78
N VAL A 30 -12.02 -15.75 12.86
CA VAL A 30 -10.61 -15.30 12.85
C VAL A 30 -9.73 -16.24 12.03
N SER A 31 -10.00 -17.55 12.12
CA SER A 31 -9.30 -18.53 11.30
C SER A 31 -9.79 -18.43 9.86
N PRO A 32 -8.88 -18.22 8.88
CA PRO A 32 -9.28 -18.13 7.49
C PRO A 32 -9.85 -19.46 7.00
N THR A 33 -10.99 -19.41 6.31
CA THR A 33 -11.57 -20.58 5.67
C THR A 33 -10.67 -21.09 4.55
N LEU A 34 -10.74 -22.40 4.25
CA LEU A 34 -9.99 -22.97 3.13
C LEU A 34 -10.36 -22.31 1.80
N GLY A 35 -11.63 -21.95 1.62
CA GLY A 35 -12.11 -21.21 0.44
C GLY A 35 -11.44 -19.84 0.30
N PHE A 36 -11.31 -19.10 1.39
CA PHE A 36 -10.62 -17.80 1.38
C PHE A 36 -9.12 -17.97 1.09
N GLN A 37 -8.44 -18.93 1.71
CA GLN A 37 -7.03 -19.21 1.44
C GLN A 37 -6.78 -19.52 -0.02
N ASN A 38 -7.55 -20.44 -0.60
CA ASN A 38 -7.44 -20.82 -2.01
C ASN A 38 -7.74 -19.65 -2.94
N TRP A 39 -8.71 -18.83 -2.60
CA TRP A 39 -9.05 -17.64 -3.35
C TRP A 39 -7.90 -16.61 -3.34
N VAL A 40 -7.29 -16.34 -2.19
CA VAL A 40 -6.14 -15.44 -2.07
C VAL A 40 -4.97 -15.92 -2.92
N VAL A 41 -4.63 -17.20 -2.82
CA VAL A 41 -3.55 -17.80 -3.64
C VAL A 41 -3.85 -17.64 -5.13
N THR A 42 -5.09 -17.90 -5.55
CA THR A 42 -5.51 -17.75 -6.95
C THR A 42 -5.41 -16.30 -7.41
N VAL A 43 -5.90 -15.35 -6.62
CA VAL A 43 -5.84 -13.92 -6.95
C VAL A 43 -4.39 -13.45 -7.07
N LEU A 44 -3.53 -13.77 -6.11
CA LEU A 44 -2.14 -13.34 -6.13
C LEU A 44 -1.35 -13.96 -7.27
N SER A 45 -1.58 -15.24 -7.58
CA SER A 45 -0.91 -15.93 -8.69
C SER A 45 -1.38 -15.45 -10.06
N THR A 46 -2.66 -15.08 -10.19
CA THR A 46 -3.25 -14.62 -11.46
C THR A 46 -2.89 -13.16 -11.75
N THR A 47 -2.96 -12.30 -10.74
CA THR A 47 -2.67 -10.86 -10.91
C THR A 47 -1.19 -10.54 -10.90
N GLN A 48 -0.36 -11.43 -10.36
CA GLN A 48 1.10 -11.24 -10.24
C GLN A 48 1.50 -9.86 -9.70
N VAL A 49 0.74 -9.38 -8.71
CA VAL A 49 1.06 -8.12 -8.03
C VAL A 49 2.42 -8.19 -7.35
N SER A 50 3.12 -7.05 -7.29
CA SER A 50 4.41 -6.99 -6.64
C SER A 50 4.30 -7.20 -5.12
N TYR A 51 5.40 -7.59 -4.49
CA TYR A 51 5.48 -7.72 -3.03
C TYR A 51 5.13 -6.41 -2.31
N ASN A 52 5.53 -5.27 -2.88
CA ASN A 52 5.20 -3.95 -2.35
C ASN A 52 3.68 -3.69 -2.32
N VAL A 53 2.96 -4.11 -3.36
CA VAL A 53 1.49 -4.02 -3.39
C VAL A 53 0.86 -4.83 -2.27
N ILE A 54 1.37 -6.03 -2.01
CA ILE A 54 0.88 -6.89 -0.92
C ILE A 54 1.11 -6.20 0.44
N LEU A 55 2.30 -5.67 0.69
CA LEU A 55 2.61 -4.95 1.92
C LEU A 55 1.75 -3.70 2.10
N LEU A 56 1.55 -2.90 1.05
CA LEU A 56 0.68 -1.72 1.08
C LEU A 56 -0.77 -2.11 1.36
N SER A 57 -1.25 -3.19 0.77
CA SER A 57 -2.60 -3.72 1.00
C SER A 57 -2.80 -4.11 2.47
N LEU A 58 -1.84 -4.82 3.05
CA LEU A 58 -1.87 -5.19 4.48
C LEU A 58 -1.82 -3.94 5.38
N MET A 59 -1.04 -2.93 5.01
CA MET A 59 -0.99 -1.67 5.74
C MET A 59 -2.34 -0.92 5.69
N PHE A 60 -3.04 -0.92 4.57
CA PHE A 60 -4.38 -0.33 4.47
C PHE A 60 -5.39 -1.06 5.34
N ILE A 61 -5.37 -2.41 5.35
CA ILE A 61 -6.21 -3.22 6.23
C ILE A 61 -5.91 -2.92 7.70
N TYR A 62 -4.64 -2.82 8.06
CA TYR A 62 -4.20 -2.46 9.40
C TYR A 62 -4.74 -1.09 9.85
N ARG A 63 -4.60 -0.07 9.01
CA ARG A 63 -5.11 1.28 9.30
C ARG A 63 -6.64 1.29 9.43
N LEU A 64 -7.32 0.53 8.60
CA LEU A 64 -8.76 0.44 8.61
C LEU A 64 -9.28 -0.20 9.91
N LYS A 65 -8.54 -1.14 10.48
CA LYS A 65 -8.87 -1.79 11.76
C LYS A 65 -9.00 -0.80 12.91
N PHE A 66 -8.19 0.24 12.93
CA PHE A 66 -8.23 1.27 13.98
C PHE A 66 -9.36 2.28 13.79
N ASN A 67 -10.07 2.24 12.68
CA ASN A 67 -11.26 3.04 12.49
C ASN A 67 -12.47 2.34 13.13
N SER A 68 -12.91 2.83 14.27
CA SER A 68 -13.99 2.23 15.08
C SER A 68 -15.35 2.15 14.38
N ALA A 69 -15.55 2.90 13.29
CA ALA A 69 -16.80 2.91 12.53
C ALA A 69 -17.01 1.66 11.68
N ILE A 70 -15.95 0.88 11.42
CA ILE A 70 -16.01 -0.25 10.49
C ILE A 70 -15.88 -1.55 11.28
N LYS A 71 -16.94 -2.37 11.22
CA LYS A 71 -16.95 -3.70 11.82
C LYS A 71 -16.94 -4.77 10.74
N GLY A 72 -16.05 -5.77 10.90
CA GLY A 72 -16.00 -6.93 10.00
C GLY A 72 -17.21 -7.83 10.16
N LYS A 73 -17.79 -8.26 9.04
CA LYS A 73 -18.82 -9.30 8.97
C LYS A 73 -18.25 -10.53 8.28
N SER A 74 -18.81 -11.70 8.57
CA SER A 74 -18.45 -12.93 7.85
C SER A 74 -18.65 -12.73 6.33
N GLY A 75 -17.63 -13.09 5.55
CA GLY A 75 -17.61 -12.89 4.09
C GLY A 75 -17.10 -11.52 3.62
N SER A 76 -16.92 -10.55 4.53
CA SER A 76 -16.37 -9.24 4.17
C SER A 76 -14.87 -9.27 3.87
N GLU A 77 -14.17 -10.31 4.29
CA GLU A 77 -12.73 -10.51 4.04
C GLU A 77 -12.37 -10.50 2.56
N PHE A 78 -13.19 -11.11 1.71
CA PHE A 78 -12.99 -11.12 0.26
C PHE A 78 -13.01 -9.70 -0.33
N ARG A 79 -14.03 -8.92 0.03
CA ARG A 79 -14.18 -7.53 -0.44
C ARG A 79 -13.08 -6.64 0.09
N LEU A 80 -12.77 -6.77 1.37
CA LEU A 80 -11.74 -5.97 2.04
C LEU A 80 -10.38 -6.20 1.39
N PHE A 81 -9.99 -7.44 1.17
CA PHE A 81 -8.74 -7.79 0.54
C PHE A 81 -8.66 -7.31 -0.90
N THR A 82 -9.74 -7.45 -1.67
CA THR A 82 -9.82 -6.95 -3.05
C THR A 82 -9.63 -5.44 -3.13
N ILE A 83 -10.34 -4.69 -2.28
CA ILE A 83 -10.23 -3.22 -2.24
C ILE A 83 -8.82 -2.81 -1.82
N ALA A 84 -8.25 -3.47 -0.83
CA ALA A 84 -6.89 -3.20 -0.36
C ALA A 84 -5.84 -3.45 -1.45
N LEU A 85 -5.97 -4.52 -2.23
CA LEU A 85 -5.09 -4.79 -3.37
C LEU A 85 -5.21 -3.74 -4.46
N ILE A 86 -6.42 -3.29 -4.77
CA ILE A 86 -6.64 -2.23 -5.76
C ILE A 86 -5.99 -0.92 -5.29
N LEU A 87 -6.17 -0.54 -4.03
CA LEU A 87 -5.56 0.65 -3.46
C LEU A 87 -4.03 0.55 -3.41
N GLY A 88 -3.50 -0.61 -3.03
CA GLY A 88 -2.06 -0.87 -3.04
C GLY A 88 -1.45 -0.75 -4.43
N SER A 89 -2.09 -1.31 -5.43
CA SER A 89 -1.67 -1.21 -6.84
C SER A 89 -1.68 0.23 -7.34
N LYS A 90 -2.71 0.99 -7.00
CA LYS A 90 -2.79 2.42 -7.38
C LYS A 90 -1.71 3.25 -6.69
N SER A 91 -1.41 2.99 -5.42
CA SER A 91 -0.34 3.70 -4.69
C SER A 91 1.03 3.42 -5.28
N GLU A 92 1.32 2.18 -5.67
CA GLU A 92 2.59 1.83 -6.32
C GLU A 92 2.74 2.55 -7.67
N TRP A 93 1.70 2.53 -8.49
CA TRP A 93 1.66 3.22 -9.77
C TRP A 93 1.84 4.73 -9.63
N TRP A 94 1.19 5.34 -8.65
CA TRP A 94 1.33 6.76 -8.34
C TRP A 94 2.74 7.13 -7.93
N SER A 95 3.38 6.34 -7.07
CA SER A 95 4.77 6.54 -6.67
C SER A 95 5.72 6.43 -7.86
N PHE A 96 5.48 5.50 -8.77
CA PHE A 96 6.26 5.34 -9.99
C PHE A 96 6.11 6.55 -10.93
N LEU A 97 4.90 7.05 -11.13
CA LEU A 97 4.65 8.26 -11.94
C LEU A 97 5.32 9.49 -11.32
N GLN A 98 5.26 9.63 -9.99
CA GLN A 98 5.90 10.73 -9.29
C GLN A 98 7.43 10.66 -9.43
N TYR A 99 8.01 9.47 -9.36
CA TYR A 99 9.43 9.27 -9.60
C TYR A 99 9.84 9.69 -11.03
N ILE A 100 9.11 9.26 -12.05
CA ILE A 100 9.35 9.65 -13.43
C ILE A 100 9.21 11.17 -13.62
N TYR A 101 8.21 11.78 -13.02
CA TYR A 101 8.01 13.23 -13.08
C TYR A 101 9.20 13.99 -12.48
N ILE A 102 9.63 13.61 -11.28
CA ILE A 102 10.79 14.23 -10.61
C ILE A 102 12.06 14.01 -11.43
N TYR A 103 12.28 12.80 -11.91
CA TYR A 103 13.45 12.47 -12.73
C TYR A 103 13.51 13.33 -14.00
N ASN A 104 12.43 13.45 -14.73
CA ASN A 104 12.36 14.30 -15.92
C ASN A 104 12.56 15.77 -15.59
N TYR A 105 11.96 16.26 -14.51
CA TYR A 105 12.11 17.65 -14.08
C TYR A 105 13.56 17.99 -13.70
N THR A 106 14.24 17.12 -12.98
CA THR A 106 15.63 17.34 -12.57
C THR A 106 16.62 17.18 -13.70
N HIS A 107 16.38 16.23 -14.61
CA HIS A 107 17.33 15.91 -15.67
C HIS A 107 17.17 16.82 -16.90
N TYR A 108 15.94 17.13 -17.30
CA TYR A 108 15.66 17.96 -18.47
C TYR A 108 15.38 19.43 -18.13
N GLY A 109 14.83 19.72 -16.96
CA GLY A 109 14.60 21.09 -16.49
C GLY A 109 15.91 21.84 -16.17
N GLY A 110 16.94 21.12 -15.72
CA GLY A 110 18.28 21.68 -15.52
C GLY A 110 18.98 22.07 -16.83
N LEU A 111 18.82 21.28 -17.88
CA LEU A 111 19.41 21.54 -19.21
C LEU A 111 18.78 22.75 -19.91
N THR A 112 17.47 22.97 -19.78
CA THR A 112 16.78 24.13 -20.33
C THR A 112 17.17 25.43 -19.63
N ARG A 113 17.43 25.41 -18.33
CA ARG A 113 17.95 26.58 -17.60
C ARG A 113 19.37 26.95 -18.00
N LEU A 114 20.25 25.97 -18.16
CA LEU A 114 21.61 26.20 -18.63
C LEU A 114 21.63 26.77 -20.06
N HIS A 115 20.74 26.30 -20.92
CA HIS A 115 20.62 26.78 -22.30
C HIS A 115 20.09 28.21 -22.38
N SER A 116 19.13 28.61 -21.55
CA SER A 116 18.62 29.99 -21.46
C SER A 116 19.67 30.96 -20.88
N SER A 117 20.45 30.52 -19.90
CA SER A 117 21.55 31.30 -19.34
C SER A 117 22.67 31.56 -20.38
N GLY A 118 23.03 30.54 -21.14
CA GLY A 118 24.02 30.69 -22.22
C GLY A 118 23.61 31.66 -23.32
N ARG A 119 22.34 31.73 -23.65
CA ARG A 119 21.78 32.67 -24.62
C ARG A 119 21.84 34.14 -24.13
N GLN A 120 21.64 34.40 -22.87
CA GLN A 120 21.76 35.74 -22.29
C GLN A 120 23.19 36.26 -22.30
N TYR A 121 24.18 35.44 -22.08
CA TYR A 121 25.59 35.83 -22.17
C TYR A 121 26.04 36.18 -23.58
N LEU A 122 25.58 35.42 -24.58
CA LEU A 122 25.86 35.72 -25.99
C LEU A 122 25.25 37.03 -26.46
N HIS A 123 24.05 37.38 -25.99
CA HIS A 123 23.38 38.62 -26.34
C HIS A 123 24.04 39.87 -25.70
N GLN A 124 24.66 39.71 -24.53
CA GLN A 124 25.43 40.80 -23.89
C GLN A 124 26.78 41.05 -24.56
N GLN A 125 27.41 40.06 -25.19
CA GLN A 125 28.65 40.27 -25.94
C GLN A 125 28.46 40.96 -27.29
N ASP A 126 27.31 40.79 -27.92
CA ASP A 126 26.97 41.45 -29.19
C ASP A 126 26.56 42.93 -29.04
N MET A 127 26.28 43.39 -27.82
CA MET A 127 25.91 44.79 -27.51
C MET A 127 27.06 45.62 -26.95
N GLY A 128 28.21 45.00 -26.75
CA GLY A 128 29.46 45.69 -26.36
C GLY A 128 30.34 45.95 -27.55
#